data_04fa6e235fa52aa46e8e2f023b3675f0
#
_entry.id   04fa6e235fa52aa46e8e2f023b3675f0
#
_cell.length_a   1.000
_cell.length_b   1.000
_cell.length_c   1.000
_cell.angle_alpha   90.00
_cell.angle_beta   90.00
_cell.angle_gamma   90.00
#
_symmetry.space_group_name_H-M   'P 1'
#
loop_
_entity.id
_entity.type
_entity.pdbx_description
1 polymer ?
#
loop_
_entity_poly.entity_id
_entity_poly.type
_entity_poly.pdbx_seq_one_letter_code
_entity_poly.pdbx_strand_id
1 'polypeptide(L)'
;MDMPVRQAESLDLFVNATQQFERALSWVDGVKEGIIDFLINPKRTIHVRFPVHMDDGSIKTFHGFRVLHSDVRGPGKGGIRYHPSVSEAEVAALAAFMTWKTAVVDIPYGGGKGGVICDPKSLSRDE
;
A
#
# COMPACT_ATOMS: atom_id res chain seq x y z
N MET A 1 -33.41 15.42 -12.96
CA MET A 1 -32.73 14.61 -11.92
C MET A 1 -31.32 14.29 -12.45
N ASP A 2 -30.40 15.26 -12.27
CA ASP A 2 -29.05 15.17 -12.80
C ASP A 2 -28.24 14.17 -11.97
N MET A 3 -27.85 13.08 -12.61
CA MET A 3 -26.87 12.17 -12.03
C MET A 3 -25.51 12.91 -11.96
N PRO A 4 -24.83 12.93 -10.81
CA PRO A 4 -23.51 13.55 -10.74
C PRO A 4 -22.58 12.85 -11.73
N VAL A 5 -21.95 13.64 -12.59
CA VAL A 5 -20.89 13.20 -13.50
C VAL A 5 -19.82 12.51 -12.65
N ARG A 6 -19.59 11.21 -12.86
CA ARG A 6 -18.45 10.51 -12.27
C ARG A 6 -17.20 11.24 -12.70
N GLN A 7 -16.54 11.91 -11.75
CA GLN A 7 -15.17 12.40 -11.98
C GLN A 7 -14.34 11.21 -12.43
N ALA A 8 -13.57 11.39 -13.50
CA ALA A 8 -12.66 10.36 -13.99
C ALA A 8 -11.79 9.89 -12.83
N GLU A 9 -11.92 8.62 -12.46
CA GLU A 9 -11.11 8.03 -11.40
C GLU A 9 -9.65 8.13 -11.84
N SER A 10 -8.83 8.76 -11.00
CA SER A 10 -7.39 8.80 -11.21
C SER A 10 -6.86 7.37 -11.29
N LEU A 11 -5.95 7.10 -12.25
CA LEU A 11 -5.24 5.81 -12.35
C LEU A 11 -4.29 5.60 -11.16
N ASP A 12 -4.01 6.65 -10.38
CA ASP A 12 -3.19 6.58 -9.18
C ASP A 12 -4.01 6.05 -8.00
N LEU A 13 -3.70 4.81 -7.61
CA LEU A 13 -4.39 4.10 -6.55
C LEU A 13 -4.25 4.80 -5.19
N PHE A 14 -3.14 5.51 -4.94
CA PHE A 14 -2.92 6.24 -3.70
C PHE A 14 -3.80 7.49 -3.63
N VAL A 15 -3.92 8.22 -4.73
CA VAL A 15 -4.83 9.38 -4.83
C VAL A 15 -6.27 8.95 -4.60
N ASN A 16 -6.70 7.84 -5.20
CA ASN A 16 -8.05 7.31 -5.00
C ASN A 16 -8.30 6.90 -3.55
N ALA A 17 -7.33 6.26 -2.91
CA ALA A 17 -7.41 5.88 -1.50
C ALA A 17 -7.56 7.11 -0.59
N THR A 18 -6.75 8.15 -0.82
CA THR A 18 -6.81 9.42 -0.08
C THR A 18 -8.17 10.10 -0.25
N GLN A 19 -8.69 10.19 -1.48
CA GLN A 19 -10.01 10.78 -1.75
C GLN A 19 -11.15 10.03 -1.06
N GLN A 20 -11.10 8.70 -1.00
CA GLN A 20 -12.09 7.90 -0.27
C GLN A 20 -12.04 8.18 1.23
N PHE A 21 -10.85 8.32 1.79
CA PHE A 21 -10.65 8.67 3.19
C PHE A 21 -11.19 10.08 3.49
N GLU A 22 -10.88 11.08 2.66
CA GLU A 22 -11.38 12.44 2.80
C GLU A 22 -12.91 12.52 2.75
N ARG A 23 -13.54 11.74 1.86
CA ARG A 23 -15.01 11.62 1.85
C ARG A 23 -15.56 11.03 3.15
N ALA A 24 -14.89 10.02 3.72
CA ALA A 24 -15.30 9.45 5.00
C ALA A 24 -15.15 10.43 6.16
N LEU A 25 -14.15 11.31 6.13
CA LEU A 25 -13.96 12.35 7.15
C LEU A 25 -15.12 13.35 7.22
N SER A 26 -15.84 13.58 6.12
CA SER A 26 -17.01 14.48 6.13
C SER A 26 -18.16 14.00 7.03
N TRP A 27 -18.11 12.74 7.47
CA TRP A 27 -19.09 12.12 8.37
C TRP A 27 -18.62 12.05 9.82
N VAL A 28 -17.41 12.54 10.12
CA VAL A 28 -16.80 12.47 11.46
C VAL A 28 -16.43 13.86 11.94
N ASP A 29 -17.08 14.32 13.01
CA ASP A 29 -16.83 15.63 13.58
C ASP A 29 -15.62 15.60 14.54
N GLY A 30 -14.94 16.76 14.66
CA GLY A 30 -13.93 16.99 15.69
C GLY A 30 -12.56 16.36 15.46
N VAL A 31 -12.29 15.82 14.27
CA VAL A 31 -10.95 15.30 13.94
C VAL A 31 -9.99 16.46 13.67
N LYS A 32 -8.89 16.52 14.42
CA LYS A 32 -7.87 17.56 14.27
C LYS A 32 -7.09 17.35 12.95
N GLU A 33 -6.74 18.44 12.27
CA GLU A 33 -6.02 18.42 10.99
C GLU A 33 -4.72 17.59 11.01
N GLY A 34 -3.91 17.72 12.08
CA GLY A 34 -2.69 16.90 12.24
C GLY A 34 -2.94 15.40 12.37
N ILE A 35 -4.12 14.98 12.84
CA ILE A 35 -4.51 13.56 12.85
C ILE A 35 -4.92 13.11 11.46
N ILE A 36 -5.56 13.97 10.68
CA ILE A 36 -5.92 13.69 9.28
C ILE A 36 -4.66 13.44 8.45
N ASP A 37 -3.68 14.35 8.53
CA ASP A 37 -2.39 14.21 7.85
C ASP A 37 -1.68 12.90 8.23
N PHE A 38 -1.64 12.59 9.53
CA PHE A 38 -1.07 11.35 10.05
C PHE A 38 -1.79 10.09 9.52
N LEU A 39 -3.11 10.13 9.32
CA LEU A 39 -3.90 8.98 8.85
C LEU A 39 -3.86 8.79 7.33
N ILE A 40 -3.55 9.84 6.57
CA ILE A 40 -3.40 9.77 5.12
C ILE A 40 -2.03 9.22 4.73
N ASN A 41 -0.98 9.67 5.40
CA ASN A 41 0.39 9.40 5.00
C ASN A 41 0.96 8.14 5.65
N PRO A 42 1.76 7.34 4.90
CA PRO A 42 2.46 6.21 5.49
C PRO A 42 3.43 6.64 6.58
N LYS A 43 3.46 5.91 7.69
CA LYS A 43 4.42 6.13 8.77
C LYS A 43 5.87 5.90 8.33
N ARG A 44 6.10 4.91 7.45
CA ARG A 44 7.44 4.54 6.99
C ARG A 44 7.39 3.76 5.69
N THR A 45 8.29 4.11 4.77
CA THR A 45 8.61 3.30 3.59
C THR A 45 10.06 2.87 3.64
N ILE A 46 10.30 1.59 3.35
CA ILE A 46 11.63 1.01 3.22
C ILE A 46 11.78 0.53 1.79
N HIS A 47 12.83 1.00 1.11
CA HIS A 47 13.26 0.52 -0.19
C HIS A 47 14.37 -0.49 0.01
N VAL A 48 14.27 -1.63 -0.65
CA VAL A 48 15.28 -2.69 -0.59
C VAL A 48 15.75 -3.04 -2.00
N ARG A 49 17.04 -3.33 -2.11
CA ARG A 49 17.66 -3.91 -3.30
C ARG A 49 18.40 -5.15 -2.86
N PHE A 50 18.15 -6.27 -3.49
CA PHE A 50 18.75 -7.53 -3.10
C PHE A 50 19.13 -8.36 -4.32
N PRO A 51 20.32 -9.00 -4.32
CA PRO A 51 20.74 -9.89 -5.38
C PRO A 51 20.10 -11.28 -5.20
N VAL A 52 19.79 -11.91 -6.33
CA VAL A 52 19.33 -13.29 -6.40
C VAL A 52 20.21 -14.04 -7.39
N HIS A 53 20.67 -15.23 -7.01
CA HIS A 53 21.31 -16.15 -7.94
C HIS A 53 20.25 -16.80 -8.83
N MET A 54 20.41 -16.59 -10.13
CA MET A 54 19.51 -17.14 -11.14
C MET A 54 19.93 -18.57 -11.54
N ASP A 55 18.99 -19.34 -12.06
CA ASP A 55 19.25 -20.72 -12.49
C ASP A 55 20.30 -20.83 -13.60
N ASP A 56 20.47 -19.79 -14.40
CA ASP A 56 21.52 -19.69 -15.43
C ASP A 56 22.91 -19.34 -14.88
N GLY A 57 23.05 -19.21 -13.55
CA GLY A 57 24.29 -18.84 -12.87
C GLY A 57 24.56 -17.34 -12.82
N SER A 58 23.73 -16.50 -13.40
CA SER A 58 23.85 -15.05 -13.29
C SER A 58 23.37 -14.53 -11.95
N ILE A 59 23.66 -13.25 -11.66
CA ILE A 59 23.13 -12.55 -10.48
C ILE A 59 22.24 -11.42 -10.98
N LYS A 60 20.97 -11.43 -10.56
CA LYS A 60 20.02 -10.37 -10.86
C LYS A 60 19.63 -9.61 -9.59
N THR A 61 19.64 -8.28 -9.66
CA THR A 61 19.21 -7.43 -8.53
C THR A 61 17.74 -7.09 -8.67
N PHE A 62 16.97 -7.43 -7.66
CA PHE A 62 15.55 -7.05 -7.53
C PHE A 62 15.37 -5.84 -6.64
N HIS A 63 14.28 -5.12 -6.86
CA HIS A 63 13.87 -3.96 -6.07
C HIS A 63 12.56 -4.27 -5.38
N GLY A 64 12.46 -3.91 -4.11
CA GLY A 64 11.26 -4.09 -3.34
C GLY A 64 10.96 -2.89 -2.45
N PHE A 65 9.71 -2.86 -2.00
CA PHE A 65 9.18 -1.87 -1.07
C PHE A 65 8.53 -2.56 0.12
N ARG A 66 8.69 -1.98 1.30
CA ARG A 66 7.86 -2.32 2.46
C ARG A 66 7.31 -1.04 3.05
N VAL A 67 6.01 -0.86 2.96
CA VAL A 67 5.30 0.29 3.53
C VAL A 67 4.60 -0.13 4.80
N LEU A 68 4.88 0.58 5.89
CA LEU A 68 4.09 0.59 7.11
C LEU A 68 3.23 1.85 7.08
N HIS A 69 1.93 1.69 6.85
CA HIS A 69 1.01 2.82 6.84
C HIS A 69 0.68 3.25 8.27
N SER A 70 0.24 2.34 9.12
CA SER A 70 -0.07 2.63 10.52
C SER A 70 0.20 1.42 11.41
N ASP A 71 0.64 1.67 12.64
CA ASP A 71 0.80 0.69 13.71
C ASP A 71 0.09 1.09 15.01
N VAL A 72 -0.81 2.09 14.93
CA VAL A 72 -1.54 2.61 16.11
C VAL A 72 -2.40 1.53 16.76
N ARG A 73 -3.00 0.64 15.98
CA ARG A 73 -3.82 -0.48 16.48
C ARG A 73 -3.03 -1.77 16.72
N GLY A 74 -1.76 -1.80 16.40
CA GLY A 74 -0.88 -2.96 16.53
C GLY A 74 0.06 -3.12 15.33
N PRO A 75 0.84 -4.21 15.28
CA PRO A 75 1.82 -4.44 14.22
C PRO A 75 1.21 -4.32 12.82
N GLY A 76 1.95 -3.71 11.90
CA GLY A 76 1.50 -3.54 10.51
C GLY A 76 1.35 -4.88 9.79
N LYS A 77 0.11 -5.25 9.45
CA LYS A 77 -0.25 -6.49 8.74
C LYS A 77 -0.53 -6.21 7.28
N GLY A 78 -0.03 -7.07 6.40
CA GLY A 78 -0.29 -7.07 4.96
C GLY A 78 0.61 -8.03 4.21
N GLY A 79 0.20 -8.40 3.01
CA GLY A 79 0.91 -9.30 2.12
C GLY A 79 2.06 -8.62 1.34
N ILE A 80 2.63 -9.37 0.39
CA ILE A 80 3.60 -8.90 -0.58
C ILE A 80 3.01 -9.13 -1.98
N ARG A 81 3.14 -8.12 -2.85
CA ARG A 81 2.78 -8.22 -4.26
C ARG A 81 4.04 -8.40 -5.11
N TYR A 82 4.03 -9.40 -5.96
CA TYR A 82 5.08 -9.66 -6.95
C TYR A 82 4.52 -9.36 -8.34
N HIS A 83 4.96 -8.28 -8.97
CA HIS A 83 4.49 -7.90 -10.30
C HIS A 83 5.46 -6.90 -10.95
N PRO A 84 5.63 -6.91 -12.30
CA PRO A 84 6.51 -5.96 -12.99
C PRO A 84 6.11 -4.50 -12.84
N SER A 85 4.81 -4.21 -12.67
CA SER A 85 4.29 -2.85 -12.53
C SER A 85 4.22 -2.33 -11.09
N VAL A 86 4.76 -3.06 -10.10
CA VAL A 86 4.76 -2.62 -8.72
C VAL A 86 5.45 -1.26 -8.60
N SER A 87 4.78 -0.32 -7.93
CA SER A 87 5.31 1.00 -7.58
C SER A 87 5.16 1.27 -6.10
N GLU A 88 5.95 2.21 -5.59
CA GLU A 88 5.84 2.67 -4.20
C GLU A 88 4.44 3.20 -3.89
N ALA A 89 3.88 4.01 -4.78
CA ALA A 89 2.53 4.59 -4.63
C ALA A 89 1.45 3.51 -4.54
N GLU A 90 1.53 2.46 -5.38
CA GLU A 90 0.63 1.31 -5.29
C GLU A 90 0.75 0.59 -3.95
N VAL A 91 1.98 0.33 -3.50
CA VAL A 91 2.23 -0.36 -2.22
C VAL A 91 1.75 0.48 -1.05
N ALA A 92 1.92 1.81 -1.10
CA ALA A 92 1.42 2.74 -0.08
C ALA A 92 -0.11 2.73 0.01
N ALA A 93 -0.81 2.78 -1.13
CA ALA A 93 -2.26 2.67 -1.19
C ALA A 93 -2.77 1.36 -0.60
N LEU A 94 -2.15 0.26 -0.98
CA LEU A 94 -2.52 -1.07 -0.46
C LEU A 94 -2.24 -1.19 1.04
N ALA A 95 -1.21 -0.54 1.57
CA ALA A 95 -0.92 -0.48 3.01
C ALA A 95 -1.98 0.34 3.76
N ALA A 96 -2.46 1.46 3.19
CA ALA A 96 -3.56 2.26 3.73
C ALA A 96 -4.85 1.43 3.79
N PHE A 97 -5.21 0.72 2.71
CA PHE A 97 -6.35 -0.20 2.72
C PHE A 97 -6.24 -1.28 3.79
N MET A 98 -5.04 -1.78 4.07
CA MET A 98 -4.85 -2.74 5.16
C MET A 98 -5.12 -2.12 6.53
N THR A 99 -4.72 -0.87 6.77
CA THR A 99 -5.05 -0.13 8.01
C THR A 99 -6.56 -0.06 8.21
N TRP A 100 -7.30 0.31 7.16
CA TRP A 100 -8.75 0.44 7.25
C TRP A 100 -9.44 -0.92 7.40
N LYS A 101 -9.00 -1.93 6.67
CA LYS A 101 -9.55 -3.30 6.78
C LYS A 101 -9.39 -3.86 8.19
N THR A 102 -8.22 -3.74 8.80
CA THR A 102 -7.98 -4.22 10.16
C THR A 102 -8.81 -3.45 11.20
N ALA A 103 -9.00 -2.15 10.99
CA ALA A 103 -9.85 -1.33 11.85
C ALA A 103 -11.34 -1.71 11.75
N VAL A 104 -11.85 -1.93 10.52
CA VAL A 104 -13.26 -2.30 10.29
C VAL A 104 -13.62 -3.65 10.91
N VAL A 105 -12.73 -4.63 10.85
CA VAL A 105 -12.96 -5.96 11.46
C VAL A 105 -12.50 -6.04 12.91
N ASP A 106 -12.04 -4.91 13.46
CA ASP A 106 -11.64 -4.74 14.87
C ASP A 106 -10.60 -5.76 15.37
N ILE A 107 -9.57 -6.01 14.58
CA ILE A 107 -8.42 -6.83 15.00
C ILE A 107 -7.24 -5.95 15.43
N PRO A 108 -6.38 -6.44 16.37
CA PRO A 108 -5.30 -5.66 16.96
C PRO A 108 -4.07 -5.57 16.04
N TYR A 109 -4.28 -5.07 14.80
CA TYR A 109 -3.24 -4.88 13.80
C TYR A 109 -3.35 -3.53 13.12
N GLY A 110 -2.21 -2.99 12.74
CA GLY A 110 -2.11 -1.86 11.81
C GLY A 110 -2.10 -2.33 10.35
N GLY A 111 -1.74 -1.42 9.45
CA GLY A 111 -1.66 -1.69 8.02
C GLY A 111 -0.24 -1.62 7.48
N GLY A 112 0.14 -2.63 6.71
CA GLY A 112 1.39 -2.66 5.98
C GLY A 112 1.23 -3.43 4.67
N LYS A 113 2.16 -3.18 3.75
CA LYS A 113 2.20 -3.87 2.46
C LYS A 113 3.64 -3.97 1.96
N GLY A 114 3.95 -5.07 1.29
CA GLY A 114 5.17 -5.24 0.53
C GLY A 114 4.90 -5.30 -0.98
N GLY A 115 5.94 -5.02 -1.75
CA GLY A 115 5.94 -5.21 -3.19
C GLY A 115 7.33 -5.49 -3.70
N VAL A 116 7.46 -6.35 -4.71
CA VAL A 116 8.70 -6.64 -5.41
C VAL A 116 8.47 -6.48 -6.91
N ILE A 117 9.34 -5.72 -7.56
CA ILE A 117 9.29 -5.51 -9.01
C ILE A 117 9.92 -6.74 -9.68
N CYS A 118 9.08 -7.68 -10.10
CA CYS A 118 9.51 -8.86 -10.86
C CYS A 118 8.33 -9.46 -11.63
N ASP A 119 8.61 -10.26 -12.62
CA ASP A 119 7.62 -11.13 -13.26
C ASP A 119 7.74 -12.54 -12.66
N PRO A 120 6.88 -12.93 -11.71
CA PRO A 120 6.97 -14.24 -11.07
C PRO A 120 6.71 -15.40 -12.02
N LYS A 121 6.11 -15.14 -13.21
CA LYS A 121 5.88 -16.18 -14.22
C LYS A 121 7.14 -16.53 -15.01
N SER A 122 8.13 -15.63 -15.01
CA SER A 122 9.42 -15.83 -15.67
C SER A 122 10.51 -16.37 -14.73
N LEU A 123 10.19 -16.55 -13.44
CA LEU A 123 11.10 -17.04 -12.42
C LEU A 123 10.80 -18.49 -12.10
N SER A 124 11.83 -19.26 -11.78
CA SER A 124 11.67 -20.59 -11.23
C SER A 124 11.17 -20.55 -9.78
N ARG A 125 10.94 -21.70 -9.19
CA ARG A 125 10.52 -21.80 -7.79
C ARG A 125 11.62 -21.36 -6.81
N ASP A 126 12.88 -21.59 -7.18
CA ASP A 126 14.03 -21.31 -6.32
C ASP A 126 14.51 -19.86 -6.47
N GLU A 127 14.27 -19.24 -7.62
CA GLU A 127 14.49 -17.82 -7.88
C GLU A 127 13.45 -16.94 -7.17
#